data_2f47cac38094c02dc8a8233157d941bb
#
_entry.id   2f47cac38094c02dc8a8233157d941bb
#
_cell.length_a   1.000
_cell.length_b   1.000
_cell.length_c   1.000
_cell.angle_alpha   90.00
_cell.angle_beta   90.00
_cell.angle_gamma   90.00
#
_symmetry.space_group_name_H-M   'P 1'
#
loop_
_entity.id
_entity.type
_entity.pdbx_description
1 polymer ?
#
loop_
_entity_poly.entity_id
_entity_poly.type
_entity_poly.pdbx_seq_one_letter_code
_entity_poly.pdbx_strand_id
1 'polypeptide(L)'
;MKIRFVSITVALAMTAMVPVMTSAAELTVGLASEPSSIDPHYHNLGPNNEMRRHVFESLIWQDEQQKLSPLLTTSWKPTSETTWEFKLRKGVKFHDGSDFTARDFVYSACRIPVVPNSPSSFTIYTSAMKKIETPDPHTLIIHTEKPYPLLPVELAVWGIISATANGVTED
;
A
#
# COMPACT_ATOMS: atom_id res chain seq x y z
N MET A 1 25.20 -68.61 -45.91
CA MET A 1 24.53 -67.32 -45.70
C MET A 1 24.77 -66.92 -44.23
N LYS A 2 25.67 -65.93 -43.96
CA LYS A 2 26.07 -65.55 -42.59
C LYS A 2 25.34 -64.25 -42.26
N ILE A 3 24.40 -64.32 -41.26
CA ILE A 3 23.68 -63.17 -40.75
C ILE A 3 24.54 -62.56 -39.64
N ARG A 4 24.97 -61.29 -39.83
CA ARG A 4 25.65 -60.51 -38.78
C ARG A 4 24.61 -59.71 -38.00
N PHE A 5 24.50 -60.01 -36.69
CA PHE A 5 23.73 -59.16 -35.78
C PHE A 5 24.59 -57.93 -35.41
N VAL A 6 24.08 -56.75 -35.69
CA VAL A 6 24.62 -55.48 -35.26
C VAL A 6 23.89 -55.13 -33.94
N SER A 7 24.60 -55.17 -32.82
CA SER A 7 24.11 -54.71 -31.52
C SER A 7 24.22 -53.19 -31.44
N ILE A 8 23.09 -52.50 -31.45
CA ILE A 8 23.06 -51.06 -31.20
C ILE A 8 22.91 -50.84 -29.70
N THR A 9 23.98 -50.35 -29.05
CA THR A 9 23.96 -49.95 -27.64
C THR A 9 23.48 -48.52 -27.58
N VAL A 10 22.26 -48.29 -27.07
CA VAL A 10 21.69 -46.96 -26.79
C VAL A 10 22.20 -46.53 -25.42
N ALA A 11 23.14 -45.60 -25.41
CA ALA A 11 23.60 -44.93 -24.16
C ALA A 11 22.56 -43.87 -23.76
N LEU A 12 21.81 -44.14 -22.69
CA LEU A 12 20.87 -43.22 -22.07
C LEU A 12 21.65 -42.20 -21.22
N ALA A 13 21.89 -41.00 -21.77
CA ALA A 13 22.52 -39.89 -21.02
C ALA A 13 21.49 -39.34 -20.01
N MET A 14 21.62 -39.75 -18.74
CA MET A 14 20.92 -39.11 -17.61
C MET A 14 21.57 -37.74 -17.35
N THR A 15 20.96 -36.67 -17.87
CA THR A 15 21.28 -35.29 -17.44
C THR A 15 20.78 -35.09 -16.01
N ALA A 16 21.72 -35.13 -15.05
CA ALA A 16 21.42 -34.75 -13.68
C ALA A 16 21.05 -33.26 -13.63
N MET A 17 19.76 -32.96 -13.42
CA MET A 17 19.26 -31.64 -13.13
C MET A 17 19.74 -31.26 -11.73
N VAL A 18 20.87 -30.53 -11.65
CA VAL A 18 21.33 -29.96 -10.39
C VAL A 18 20.37 -28.81 -10.03
N PRO A 19 19.64 -28.87 -8.89
CA PRO A 19 18.84 -27.75 -8.46
C PRO A 19 19.75 -26.55 -8.22
N VAL A 20 19.57 -25.48 -9.00
CA VAL A 20 20.18 -24.17 -8.70
C VAL A 20 19.52 -23.65 -7.46
N MET A 21 20.20 -23.76 -6.32
CA MET A 21 19.77 -23.09 -5.09
C MET A 21 19.89 -21.57 -5.32
N THR A 22 18.80 -20.90 -5.63
CA THR A 22 18.72 -19.45 -5.61
C THR A 22 18.79 -19.01 -4.17
N SER A 23 19.94 -18.49 -3.74
CA SER A 23 20.04 -17.80 -2.45
C SER A 23 19.18 -16.54 -2.53
N ALA A 24 18.22 -16.42 -1.62
CA ALA A 24 17.49 -15.17 -1.47
C ALA A 24 18.48 -14.08 -1.02
N ALA A 25 18.46 -12.94 -1.71
CA ALA A 25 19.25 -11.79 -1.30
C ALA A 25 18.68 -11.24 0.01
N GLU A 26 19.53 -11.11 1.02
CA GLU A 26 19.15 -10.48 2.29
C GLU A 26 19.52 -8.99 2.22
N LEU A 27 18.54 -8.12 2.59
CA LEU A 27 18.76 -6.69 2.73
C LEU A 27 18.60 -6.31 4.21
N THR A 28 19.67 -5.78 4.78
CA THR A 28 19.66 -5.22 6.13
C THR A 28 19.55 -3.70 6.06
N VAL A 29 18.53 -3.13 6.67
CA VAL A 29 18.29 -1.68 6.73
C VAL A 29 18.56 -1.19 8.15
N GLY A 30 19.51 -0.26 8.29
CA GLY A 30 19.79 0.41 9.55
C GLY A 30 18.84 1.60 9.75
N LEU A 31 18.15 1.65 10.88
CA LEU A 31 17.28 2.77 11.27
C LEU A 31 17.96 3.60 12.37
N ALA A 32 17.62 4.90 12.47
CA ALA A 32 18.14 5.79 13.51
C ALA A 32 17.69 5.40 14.92
N SER A 33 16.54 4.75 15.04
CA SER A 33 16.00 4.13 16.25
C SER A 33 15.02 3.03 15.88
N GLU A 34 14.66 2.19 16.84
CA GLU A 34 13.64 1.16 16.65
C GLU A 34 12.25 1.81 16.46
N PRO A 35 11.43 1.30 15.49
CA PRO A 35 10.04 1.67 15.39
C PRO A 35 9.27 1.28 16.65
N SER A 36 8.48 2.18 17.20
CA SER A 36 7.72 1.94 18.43
C SER A 36 6.43 1.12 18.22
N SER A 37 5.97 0.98 16.99
CA SER A 37 4.78 0.22 16.62
C SER A 37 4.77 -0.09 15.13
N ILE A 38 4.15 -1.21 14.74
CA ILE A 38 3.84 -1.53 13.34
C ILE A 38 2.52 -0.86 12.89
N ASP A 39 1.69 -0.37 13.80
CA ASP A 39 0.44 0.31 13.46
C ASP A 39 0.73 1.58 12.64
N PRO A 40 0.23 1.66 11.38
CA PRO A 40 0.57 2.75 10.46
C PRO A 40 0.01 4.12 10.88
N HIS A 41 -0.89 4.16 11.86
CA HIS A 41 -1.54 5.37 12.34
C HIS A 41 -1.11 5.78 13.76
N TYR A 42 -0.25 4.97 14.42
CA TYR A 42 0.08 5.17 15.84
C TYR A 42 1.10 6.29 16.07
N HIS A 43 2.20 6.30 15.32
CA HIS A 43 3.30 7.22 15.62
C HIS A 43 3.89 7.82 14.34
N ASN A 44 3.65 9.11 14.12
CA ASN A 44 4.24 9.87 13.03
C ASN A 44 5.69 10.25 13.38
N LEU A 45 6.58 9.28 13.30
CA LEU A 45 8.02 9.40 13.56
C LEU A 45 8.81 8.75 12.41
N GLY A 46 9.98 9.27 12.07
CA GLY A 46 10.81 8.81 10.96
C GLY A 46 10.94 7.29 10.85
N PRO A 47 11.51 6.57 11.85
CA PRO A 47 11.66 5.12 11.80
C PRO A 47 10.34 4.34 11.63
N ASN A 48 9.25 4.81 12.26
CA ASN A 48 7.91 4.24 12.08
C ASN A 48 7.40 4.45 10.64
N ASN A 49 7.61 5.65 10.08
CA ASN A 49 7.19 5.97 8.71
C ASN A 49 7.99 5.18 7.67
N GLU A 50 9.28 4.96 7.89
CA GLU A 50 10.12 4.13 7.02
C GLU A 50 9.62 2.68 7.03
N MET A 51 9.48 2.06 8.21
CA MET A 51 8.96 0.70 8.33
C MET A 51 7.55 0.56 7.72
N ARG A 52 6.65 1.51 8.00
CA ARG A 52 5.29 1.52 7.47
C ARG A 52 5.26 1.43 5.94
N ARG A 53 6.13 2.15 5.24
CA ARG A 53 6.18 2.17 3.76
C ARG A 53 6.55 0.82 3.14
N HIS A 54 7.13 -0.11 3.89
CA HIS A 54 7.41 -1.47 3.43
C HIS A 54 6.19 -2.39 3.52
N VAL A 55 5.16 -2.01 4.29
CA VAL A 55 4.01 -2.86 4.58
C VAL A 55 2.69 -2.26 4.10
N PHE A 56 2.55 -0.93 4.17
CA PHE A 56 1.30 -0.22 3.87
C PHE A 56 1.51 0.81 2.76
N GLU A 57 0.58 0.83 1.82
CA GLU A 57 0.54 1.85 0.77
C GLU A 57 -0.32 3.04 1.18
N SER A 58 0.04 4.22 0.66
CA SER A 58 -0.76 5.45 0.71
C SER A 58 -1.54 5.64 -0.60
N LEU A 59 -2.45 6.61 -0.67
CA LEU A 59 -3.15 6.92 -1.93
C LEU A 59 -2.20 7.41 -3.00
N ILE A 60 -1.22 8.21 -2.63
CA ILE A 60 -0.30 8.90 -3.51
C ILE A 60 1.12 8.59 -3.05
N TRP A 61 2.02 8.41 -3.98
CA TRP A 61 3.45 8.31 -3.72
C TRP A 61 4.11 9.69 -3.84
N GLN A 62 5.00 10.01 -2.91
CA GLN A 62 5.88 11.17 -2.99
C GLN A 62 7.33 10.69 -3.00
N ASP A 63 8.08 11.08 -4.03
CA ASP A 63 9.49 10.73 -4.17
C ASP A 63 10.43 11.68 -3.39
N GLU A 64 11.72 11.41 -3.46
CA GLU A 64 12.75 12.21 -2.78
C GLU A 64 12.84 13.66 -3.29
N GLN A 65 12.38 13.90 -4.51
CA GLN A 65 12.30 15.23 -5.13
C GLN A 65 10.96 15.92 -4.83
N GLN A 66 10.14 15.37 -3.90
CA GLN A 66 8.81 15.88 -3.52
C GLN A 66 7.77 15.80 -4.65
N LYS A 67 8.04 15.04 -5.72
CA LYS A 67 7.11 14.86 -6.83
C LYS A 67 6.06 13.82 -6.46
N LEU A 68 4.80 14.15 -6.71
CA LEU A 68 3.68 13.25 -6.50
C LEU A 68 3.43 12.37 -7.72
N SER A 69 3.16 11.10 -7.47
CA SER A 69 2.78 10.10 -8.47
C SER A 69 1.67 9.18 -7.95
N PRO A 70 0.85 8.59 -8.85
CA PRO A 70 -0.18 7.64 -8.45
C PRO A 70 0.38 6.41 -7.73
N LEU A 71 -0.31 5.94 -6.65
CA LEU A 71 -0.03 4.68 -5.96
C LEU A 71 -1.32 3.86 -5.85
N LEU A 72 -2.14 4.01 -4.80
CA LEU A 72 -3.48 3.42 -4.72
C LEU A 72 -4.53 4.23 -5.49
N THR A 73 -4.24 5.48 -5.84
CA THR A 73 -5.02 6.25 -6.80
C THR A 73 -4.43 6.15 -8.20
N THR A 74 -5.26 6.32 -9.23
CA THR A 74 -4.83 6.40 -10.65
C THR A 74 -4.77 7.84 -11.14
N SER A 75 -5.57 8.72 -10.54
CA SER A 75 -5.60 10.15 -10.86
C SER A 75 -6.29 10.94 -9.76
N TRP A 76 -6.01 12.23 -9.70
CA TRP A 76 -6.72 13.19 -8.85
C TRP A 76 -6.78 14.57 -9.50
N LYS A 77 -7.80 15.33 -9.15
CA LYS A 77 -7.99 16.71 -9.60
C LYS A 77 -8.85 17.50 -8.63
N PRO A 78 -8.66 18.80 -8.49
CA PRO A 78 -9.65 19.66 -7.86
C PRO A 78 -10.89 19.75 -8.78
N THR A 79 -12.07 19.64 -8.21
CA THR A 79 -13.37 19.87 -8.90
C THR A 79 -13.97 21.22 -8.52
N SER A 80 -13.52 21.79 -7.40
CA SER A 80 -13.77 23.15 -6.97
C SER A 80 -12.61 23.62 -6.07
N GLU A 81 -12.66 24.84 -5.57
CA GLU A 81 -11.66 25.36 -4.63
C GLU A 81 -11.53 24.52 -3.34
N THR A 82 -12.62 23.88 -2.92
CA THR A 82 -12.69 23.09 -1.68
C THR A 82 -13.05 21.63 -1.90
N THR A 83 -13.00 21.13 -3.13
CA THR A 83 -13.40 19.76 -3.43
C THR A 83 -12.40 19.10 -4.36
N TRP A 84 -11.99 17.89 -4.00
CA TRP A 84 -11.07 17.06 -4.75
C TRP A 84 -11.74 15.73 -5.12
N GLU A 85 -11.53 15.27 -6.36
CA GLU A 85 -11.89 13.94 -6.82
C GLU A 85 -10.63 13.09 -6.98
N PHE A 86 -10.66 11.86 -6.43
CA PHE A 86 -9.60 10.84 -6.59
C PHE A 86 -10.20 9.59 -7.21
N LYS A 87 -9.57 9.07 -8.26
CA LYS A 87 -9.91 7.77 -8.83
C LYS A 87 -8.98 6.70 -8.30
N LEU A 88 -9.53 5.65 -7.71
CA LEU A 88 -8.78 4.57 -7.08
C LEU A 88 -8.44 3.48 -8.09
N ARG A 89 -7.33 2.81 -7.84
CA ARG A 89 -6.88 1.65 -8.62
C ARG A 89 -7.80 0.46 -8.34
N LYS A 90 -8.23 -0.22 -9.40
CA LYS A 90 -9.04 -1.44 -9.32
C LYS A 90 -8.14 -2.68 -9.21
N GLY A 91 -8.67 -3.75 -8.61
CA GLY A 91 -8.00 -5.05 -8.55
C GLY A 91 -6.81 -5.11 -7.57
N VAL A 92 -6.64 -4.10 -6.71
CA VAL A 92 -5.69 -4.15 -5.60
C VAL A 92 -6.28 -4.99 -4.48
N LYS A 93 -5.45 -5.83 -3.87
CA LYS A 93 -5.84 -6.66 -2.72
C LYS A 93 -4.95 -6.40 -1.53
N PHE A 94 -5.54 -6.47 -0.35
CA PHE A 94 -4.80 -6.55 0.90
C PHE A 94 -4.13 -7.91 1.07
N HIS A 95 -3.26 -8.05 2.06
CA HIS A 95 -2.53 -9.29 2.36
C HIS A 95 -3.44 -10.45 2.76
N ASP A 96 -4.64 -10.17 3.27
CA ASP A 96 -5.68 -11.15 3.59
C ASP A 96 -6.52 -11.58 2.37
N GLY A 97 -6.26 -11.00 1.20
CA GLY A 97 -6.96 -11.26 -0.05
C GLY A 97 -8.21 -10.42 -0.27
N SER A 98 -8.64 -9.60 0.69
CA SER A 98 -9.77 -8.68 0.52
C SER A 98 -9.46 -7.60 -0.52
N ASP A 99 -10.50 -7.09 -1.19
CA ASP A 99 -10.35 -6.04 -2.20
C ASP A 99 -10.21 -4.66 -1.55
N PHE A 100 -9.28 -3.86 -2.08
CA PHE A 100 -9.16 -2.45 -1.73
C PHE A 100 -10.25 -1.62 -2.40
N THR A 101 -10.95 -0.80 -1.60
CA THR A 101 -12.02 0.10 -2.05
C THR A 101 -11.95 1.47 -1.36
N ALA A 102 -12.80 2.38 -1.78
CA ALA A 102 -12.98 3.68 -1.14
C ALA A 102 -13.38 3.59 0.34
N ARG A 103 -14.05 2.50 0.77
CA ARG A 103 -14.40 2.23 2.16
C ARG A 103 -13.16 2.14 3.06
N ASP A 104 -12.10 1.51 2.59
CA ASP A 104 -10.86 1.33 3.35
C ASP A 104 -10.16 2.66 3.59
N PHE A 105 -10.22 3.57 2.62
CA PHE A 105 -9.77 4.93 2.81
C PHE A 105 -10.57 5.66 3.88
N VAL A 106 -11.90 5.62 3.80
CA VAL A 106 -12.79 6.25 4.79
C VAL A 106 -12.50 5.69 6.19
N TYR A 107 -12.42 4.36 6.31
CA TYR A 107 -12.08 3.70 7.56
C TYR A 107 -10.73 4.19 8.13
N SER A 108 -9.71 4.22 7.31
CA SER A 108 -8.36 4.66 7.70
C SER A 108 -8.35 6.12 8.14
N ALA A 109 -9.01 7.01 7.39
CA ALA A 109 -9.12 8.42 7.72
C ALA A 109 -9.88 8.67 9.03
N CYS A 110 -10.98 7.94 9.26
CA CYS A 110 -11.77 8.03 10.50
C CYS A 110 -11.04 7.42 11.71
N ARG A 111 -10.20 6.39 11.49
CA ARG A 111 -9.44 5.74 12.55
C ARG A 111 -8.31 6.63 13.08
N ILE A 112 -7.64 7.38 12.23
CA ILE A 112 -6.46 8.20 12.60
C ILE A 112 -6.69 9.06 13.85
N PRO A 113 -7.77 9.85 13.98
CA PRO A 113 -7.96 10.72 15.14
C PRO A 113 -8.33 9.99 16.43
N VAL A 114 -8.71 8.71 16.35
CA VAL A 114 -9.16 7.93 17.52
C VAL A 114 -8.16 6.84 17.94
N VAL A 115 -6.97 6.82 17.37
CA VAL A 115 -5.89 5.89 17.79
C VAL A 115 -5.47 6.22 19.22
N PRO A 116 -5.68 5.28 20.18
CA PRO A 116 -5.42 5.57 21.59
C PRO A 116 -3.92 5.72 21.85
N ASN A 117 -3.58 6.62 22.77
CA ASN A 117 -2.21 6.85 23.26
C ASN A 117 -1.17 7.14 22.17
N SER A 118 -1.59 7.66 21.02
CA SER A 118 -0.69 8.06 19.95
C SER A 118 0.23 9.20 20.44
N PRO A 119 1.57 9.01 20.48
CA PRO A 119 2.49 10.05 20.94
C PRO A 119 2.67 11.18 19.92
N SER A 120 2.39 10.91 18.64
CA SER A 120 2.40 11.89 17.54
C SER A 120 1.40 11.44 16.48
N SER A 121 0.20 11.99 16.55
CA SER A 121 -0.93 11.60 15.70
C SER A 121 -0.79 12.10 14.26
N PHE A 122 -1.30 11.29 13.33
CA PHE A 122 -1.50 11.70 11.93
C PHE A 122 -2.72 12.61 11.72
N THR A 123 -3.45 12.98 12.76
CA THR A 123 -4.65 13.85 12.68
C THR A 123 -4.39 15.17 11.95
N ILE A 124 -3.17 15.71 12.03
CA ILE A 124 -2.81 16.92 11.29
C ILE A 124 -3.02 16.79 9.77
N TYR A 125 -2.91 15.59 9.21
CA TYR A 125 -3.07 15.30 7.78
C TYR A 125 -4.49 14.93 7.39
N THR A 126 -5.40 14.74 8.35
CA THR A 126 -6.81 14.43 8.10
C THR A 126 -7.74 15.57 8.51
N SER A 127 -7.27 16.51 9.31
CA SER A 127 -8.08 17.58 9.92
C SER A 127 -8.72 18.54 8.90
N ALA A 128 -8.11 18.70 7.73
CA ALA A 128 -8.67 19.54 6.65
C ALA A 128 -9.88 18.88 5.95
N MET A 129 -10.06 17.56 6.09
CA MET A 129 -11.14 16.81 5.44
C MET A 129 -12.44 16.99 6.23
N LYS A 130 -13.39 17.75 5.67
CA LYS A 130 -14.69 18.01 6.30
C LYS A 130 -15.71 16.93 6.01
N LYS A 131 -15.70 16.41 4.79
CA LYS A 131 -16.62 15.37 4.32
C LYS A 131 -15.90 14.49 3.27
N ILE A 132 -16.14 13.21 3.33
CA ILE A 132 -15.68 12.25 2.33
C ILE A 132 -16.91 11.55 1.75
N GLU A 133 -17.05 11.54 0.43
CA GLU A 133 -18.08 10.83 -0.29
C GLU A 133 -17.46 9.72 -1.14
N THR A 134 -18.16 8.60 -1.23
CA THR A 134 -17.75 7.44 -2.00
C THR A 134 -18.88 7.05 -2.96
N PRO A 135 -19.04 7.79 -4.09
CA PRO A 135 -20.16 7.54 -5.02
C PRO A 135 -20.12 6.16 -5.65
N ASP A 136 -18.94 5.55 -5.69
CA ASP A 136 -18.72 4.16 -6.09
C ASP A 136 -17.46 3.59 -5.37
N PRO A 137 -17.20 2.27 -5.41
CA PRO A 137 -16.07 1.65 -4.70
C PRO A 137 -14.68 2.17 -5.08
N HIS A 138 -14.55 2.91 -6.17
CA HIS A 138 -13.25 3.38 -6.70
C HIS A 138 -13.20 4.88 -6.95
N THR A 139 -14.09 5.63 -6.34
CA THR A 139 -14.10 7.10 -6.41
C THR A 139 -14.21 7.68 -5.01
N LEU A 140 -13.32 8.62 -4.69
CA LEU A 140 -13.39 9.45 -3.49
C LEU A 140 -13.65 10.90 -3.90
N ILE A 141 -14.56 11.56 -3.20
CA ILE A 141 -14.75 13.00 -3.26
C ILE A 141 -14.50 13.54 -1.86
N ILE A 142 -13.46 14.36 -1.72
CA ILE A 142 -13.05 14.93 -0.43
C ILE A 142 -13.34 16.42 -0.43
N HIS A 143 -14.15 16.85 0.53
CA HIS A 143 -14.47 18.26 0.76
C HIS A 143 -13.62 18.81 1.90
N THR A 144 -13.06 19.98 1.72
CA THR A 144 -12.31 20.73 2.73
C THR A 144 -13.08 21.97 3.16
N GLU A 145 -12.81 22.48 4.34
CA GLU A 145 -13.49 23.69 4.84
C GLU A 145 -13.07 24.96 4.11
N LYS A 146 -11.81 24.98 3.64
CA LYS A 146 -11.20 26.11 2.91
C LYS A 146 -10.42 25.54 1.72
N PRO A 147 -10.05 26.37 0.72
CA PRO A 147 -9.16 25.94 -0.34
C PRO A 147 -7.90 25.29 0.23
N TYR A 148 -7.64 24.01 -0.14
CA TYR A 148 -6.56 23.22 0.44
C TYR A 148 -5.73 22.48 -0.62
N PRO A 149 -4.79 23.18 -1.25
CA PRO A 149 -3.96 22.59 -2.31
C PRO A 149 -2.97 21.53 -1.83
N LEU A 150 -2.70 21.46 -0.52
CA LEU A 150 -1.79 20.46 0.08
C LEU A 150 -2.42 19.08 0.26
N LEU A 151 -3.73 18.93 0.06
CA LEU A 151 -4.41 17.65 0.29
C LEU A 151 -3.73 16.46 -0.41
N PRO A 152 -3.33 16.53 -1.70
CA PRO A 152 -2.65 15.39 -2.33
C PRO A 152 -1.30 15.04 -1.68
N VAL A 153 -0.56 16.02 -1.17
CA VAL A 153 0.71 15.80 -0.44
C VAL A 153 0.45 15.06 0.86
N GLU A 154 -0.57 15.46 1.60
CA GLU A 154 -0.93 14.83 2.87
C GLU A 154 -1.42 13.39 2.70
N LEU A 155 -2.09 13.08 1.58
CA LEU A 155 -2.51 11.73 1.23
C LEU A 155 -1.35 10.79 0.83
N ALA A 156 -0.15 11.31 0.72
CA ALA A 156 1.08 10.52 0.55
C ALA A 156 1.72 10.13 1.90
N VAL A 157 1.28 10.73 3.02
CA VAL A 157 1.99 10.58 4.30
C VAL A 157 1.55 9.36 5.09
N TRP A 158 0.31 8.92 5.03
CA TRP A 158 -0.23 7.85 5.89
C TRP A 158 -0.74 6.66 5.07
N GLY A 159 -0.66 5.47 5.68
CA GLY A 159 -1.01 4.20 5.02
C GLY A 159 -2.49 3.87 5.13
N ILE A 160 -2.98 3.10 4.16
CA ILE A 160 -4.34 2.58 4.15
C ILE A 160 -4.34 1.18 4.78
N ILE A 161 -5.36 0.90 5.59
CA ILE A 161 -5.62 -0.42 6.17
C ILE A 161 -6.99 -0.91 5.76
N SER A 162 -7.16 -2.23 5.73
CA SER A 162 -8.44 -2.85 5.42
C SER A 162 -9.49 -2.54 6.50
N ALA A 163 -10.66 -2.11 6.10
CA ALA A 163 -11.81 -1.91 6.99
C ALA A 163 -12.30 -3.24 7.60
N THR A 164 -12.02 -4.38 6.95
CA THR A 164 -12.43 -5.70 7.41
C THR A 164 -11.45 -6.33 8.40
N ALA A 165 -10.18 -5.91 8.42
CA ALA A 165 -9.13 -6.50 9.26
C ALA A 165 -9.40 -6.40 10.77
N ASN A 166 -10.25 -5.47 11.22
CA ASN A 166 -10.60 -5.28 12.63
C ASN A 166 -12.01 -5.76 12.99
N GLY A 167 -12.62 -6.62 12.18
CA GLY A 167 -13.96 -7.16 12.45
C GLY A 167 -15.07 -6.11 12.39
N VAL A 168 -14.84 -4.98 11.73
CA VAL A 168 -15.89 -3.98 11.46
C VAL A 168 -16.82 -4.57 10.40
N THR A 169 -17.93 -5.15 10.87
CA THR A 169 -19.01 -5.61 10.01
C THR A 169 -19.75 -4.42 9.40
N GLU A 170 -20.39 -4.64 8.26
CA GLU A 170 -21.28 -3.67 7.63
C GLU A 170 -22.59 -3.64 8.42
N ASP A 171 -22.72 -2.70 9.35
CA ASP A 171 -24.02 -2.28 9.93
C ASP A 171 -24.23 -0.79 9.64
#